data_05c64cb1fe3c1b9452f497a8c4d53a8f
#
_entry.id   05c64cb1fe3c1b9452f497a8c4d53a8f
#
_cell.length_a   1.000
_cell.length_b   1.000
_cell.length_c   1.000
_cell.angle_alpha   90.00
_cell.angle_beta   90.00
_cell.angle_gamma   90.00
#
_symmetry.space_group_name_H-M   'P 1'
#
loop_
_entity.id
_entity.type
_entity.pdbx_description
1 polymer ?
#
loop_
_entity_poly.entity_id
_entity_poly.type
_entity_poly.pdbx_seq_one_letter_code
_entity_poly.pdbx_strand_id
1 'polypeptide(L)'
;MVIGKSDLKNIMEKHDLKPSKSLGQNFVVDPNTILKIIRAANIEKHQQILEIGPGLGSLTAQLSTTSKVVAIELDRYLVPALEEVLNHFGERENVEIIHQDAMKIDWKEFFSHRQGIWKMVANLPYNIATPLIVNLLENAPEIQSIFVMVQLEVGERFAASPKSKAYGIPSVKAQYWAETKVLGKVSPNVFLPIPKVDSAILQIIRKPSPPEVNYTNFSRLIQTAFQHRRKMIRKSLTTLIPMSNFTIAEISPQSRPEELSVADWVKLTNTLEMAK
;
A
#
# COMPACT_ATOMS: atom_id res chain seq x y z
N MET A 1 -13.92 13.37 -19.37
CA MET A 1 -13.76 14.69 -18.70
C MET A 1 -13.29 14.42 -17.28
N VAL A 2 -12.32 15.16 -16.72
CA VAL A 2 -11.86 14.94 -15.36
C VAL A 2 -12.69 15.79 -14.39
N ILE A 3 -13.26 15.17 -13.36
CA ILE A 3 -14.08 15.85 -12.36
C ILE A 3 -13.26 16.88 -11.56
N GLY A 4 -13.82 18.07 -11.38
CA GLY A 4 -13.18 19.17 -10.66
C GLY A 4 -13.72 19.39 -9.25
N LYS A 5 -13.11 20.32 -8.52
CA LYS A 5 -13.47 20.63 -7.12
C LYS A 5 -14.91 21.11 -6.97
N SER A 6 -15.43 21.88 -7.92
CA SER A 6 -16.83 22.37 -7.91
C SER A 6 -17.81 21.23 -8.06
N ASP A 7 -17.55 20.31 -8.99
CA ASP A 7 -18.43 19.17 -9.26
C ASP A 7 -18.53 18.28 -8.02
N LEU A 8 -17.38 17.96 -7.39
CA LEU A 8 -17.34 17.17 -6.17
C LEU A 8 -18.08 17.83 -5.01
N LYS A 9 -17.99 19.15 -4.86
CA LYS A 9 -18.76 19.86 -3.85
C LYS A 9 -20.26 19.77 -4.08
N ASN A 10 -20.70 19.99 -5.32
CA ASN A 10 -22.10 19.87 -5.71
C ASN A 10 -22.66 18.47 -5.43
N ILE A 11 -21.87 17.43 -5.75
CA ILE A 11 -22.24 16.03 -5.48
C ILE A 11 -22.34 15.79 -3.96
N MET A 12 -21.37 16.27 -3.18
CA MET A 12 -21.41 16.15 -1.71
C MET A 12 -22.65 16.83 -1.12
N GLU A 13 -22.97 18.04 -1.58
CA GLU A 13 -24.16 18.77 -1.13
C GLU A 13 -25.44 18.04 -1.51
N LYS A 14 -25.56 17.56 -2.75
CA LYS A 14 -26.72 16.81 -3.24
C LYS A 14 -26.99 15.55 -2.44
N HIS A 15 -25.95 14.84 -2.00
CA HIS A 15 -26.04 13.59 -1.24
C HIS A 15 -25.92 13.78 0.28
N ASP A 16 -25.92 15.04 0.78
CA ASP A 16 -25.69 15.40 2.22
C ASP A 16 -24.47 14.70 2.83
N LEU A 17 -23.35 14.64 2.08
CA LEU A 17 -22.13 13.94 2.47
C LEU A 17 -21.18 14.87 3.25
N LYS A 18 -20.64 14.33 4.33
CA LYS A 18 -19.58 14.97 5.12
C LYS A 18 -18.41 14.01 5.29
N PRO A 19 -17.17 14.45 4.99
CA PRO A 19 -16.00 13.59 5.13
C PRO A 19 -15.83 13.09 6.57
N SER A 20 -15.68 11.78 6.72
CA SER A 20 -15.49 11.13 8.02
C SER A 20 -14.02 11.09 8.41
N LYS A 21 -13.66 11.76 9.51
CA LYS A 21 -12.30 11.71 10.06
C LYS A 21 -11.92 10.31 10.57
N SER A 22 -12.87 9.57 11.12
CA SER A 22 -12.66 8.21 11.64
C SER A 22 -12.32 7.22 10.51
N LEU A 23 -12.83 7.47 9.31
CA LEU A 23 -12.53 6.68 8.12
C LEU A 23 -11.30 7.20 7.35
N GLY A 24 -10.66 8.27 7.82
CA GLY A 24 -9.47 8.83 7.17
C GLY A 24 -9.75 9.46 5.80
N GLN A 25 -10.99 9.88 5.54
CA GLN A 25 -11.42 10.38 4.24
C GLN A 25 -10.78 11.73 3.90
N ASN A 26 -10.05 11.77 2.79
CA ASN A 26 -9.49 12.96 2.16
C ASN A 26 -9.64 12.78 0.65
N PHE A 27 -10.65 13.39 0.05
CA PHE A 27 -10.95 13.24 -1.38
C PHE A 27 -10.00 14.09 -2.23
N VAL A 28 -9.44 13.52 -3.29
CA VAL A 28 -8.62 14.26 -4.25
C VAL A 28 -9.54 15.12 -5.13
N VAL A 29 -9.31 16.43 -5.12
CA VAL A 29 -10.12 17.41 -5.86
C VAL A 29 -9.33 18.10 -6.97
N ASP A 30 -8.05 17.78 -7.15
CA ASP A 30 -7.19 18.32 -8.20
C ASP A 30 -7.06 17.31 -9.36
N PRO A 31 -7.58 17.64 -10.53
CA PRO A 31 -7.49 16.78 -11.71
C PRO A 31 -6.05 16.42 -12.12
N ASN A 32 -5.10 17.35 -11.93
CA ASN A 32 -3.70 17.10 -12.32
C ASN A 32 -3.06 16.04 -11.44
N THR A 33 -3.41 15.99 -10.15
CA THR A 33 -2.94 14.96 -9.22
C THR A 33 -3.50 13.58 -9.61
N ILE A 34 -4.77 13.49 -10.01
CA ILE A 34 -5.38 12.26 -10.53
C ILE A 34 -4.65 11.78 -11.79
N LEU A 35 -4.44 12.67 -12.75
CA LEU A 35 -3.71 12.34 -13.98
C LEU A 35 -2.25 11.94 -13.70
N LYS A 36 -1.62 12.52 -12.67
CA LYS A 36 -0.24 12.19 -12.30
C LYS A 36 -0.12 10.74 -11.80
N ILE A 37 -1.03 10.28 -10.95
CA ILE A 37 -0.98 8.88 -10.46
C ILE A 37 -1.31 7.90 -11.58
N ILE A 38 -2.27 8.21 -12.45
CA ILE A 38 -2.64 7.36 -13.59
C ILE A 38 -1.46 7.20 -14.56
N ARG A 39 -0.80 8.31 -14.92
CA ARG A 39 0.40 8.27 -15.77
C ARG A 39 1.52 7.46 -15.13
N ALA A 40 1.74 7.62 -13.82
CA ALA A 40 2.75 6.86 -13.10
C ALA A 40 2.43 5.34 -13.10
N ALA A 41 1.14 4.99 -13.01
CA ALA A 41 0.70 3.60 -13.03
C ALA A 41 0.85 2.94 -14.41
N ASN A 42 0.93 3.72 -15.50
CA ASN A 42 1.10 3.22 -16.88
C ASN A 42 0.19 2.02 -17.16
N ILE A 43 -1.13 2.24 -17.10
CA ILE A 43 -2.13 1.17 -17.18
C ILE A 43 -2.28 0.70 -18.62
N GLU A 44 -2.21 -0.61 -18.83
CA GLU A 44 -2.44 -1.27 -20.11
C GLU A 44 -3.86 -1.85 -20.19
N LYS A 45 -4.47 -1.85 -21.36
CA LYS A 45 -5.88 -2.25 -21.57
C LYS A 45 -6.28 -3.63 -21.04
N HIS A 46 -5.33 -4.58 -20.98
CA HIS A 46 -5.59 -5.93 -20.49
C HIS A 46 -5.43 -6.11 -18.97
N GLN A 47 -4.98 -5.06 -18.30
CA GLN A 47 -4.78 -5.09 -16.85
C GLN A 47 -6.07 -4.75 -16.13
N GLN A 48 -6.27 -5.36 -14.97
CA GLN A 48 -7.37 -5.07 -14.08
C GLN A 48 -6.89 -4.20 -12.92
N ILE A 49 -7.75 -3.29 -12.48
CA ILE A 49 -7.41 -2.35 -11.43
C ILE A 49 -8.17 -2.70 -10.15
N LEU A 50 -7.45 -2.77 -9.05
CA LEU A 50 -8.00 -2.75 -7.71
C LEU A 50 -7.88 -1.32 -7.15
N GLU A 51 -8.97 -0.73 -6.75
CA GLU A 51 -9.00 0.54 -6.03
C GLU A 51 -9.60 0.35 -4.64
N ILE A 52 -8.90 0.77 -3.60
CA ILE A 52 -9.39 0.73 -2.22
C ILE A 52 -9.68 2.15 -1.76
N GLY A 53 -10.92 2.38 -1.30
CA GLY A 53 -11.39 3.68 -0.89
C GLY A 53 -11.59 4.64 -2.08
N PRO A 54 -12.44 4.30 -3.07
CA PRO A 54 -12.74 5.17 -4.21
C PRO A 54 -13.33 6.52 -3.78
N GLY A 55 -13.95 6.56 -2.61
CA GLY A 55 -14.57 7.76 -2.07
C GLY A 55 -15.65 8.30 -3.01
N LEU A 56 -15.47 9.55 -3.46
CA LEU A 56 -16.38 10.18 -4.43
C LEU A 56 -16.12 9.76 -5.89
N GLY A 57 -15.15 8.88 -6.16
CA GLY A 57 -14.93 8.31 -7.49
C GLY A 57 -14.10 9.14 -8.47
N SER A 58 -13.41 10.20 -8.02
CA SER A 58 -12.61 11.03 -8.92
C SER A 58 -11.51 10.26 -9.64
N LEU A 59 -10.86 9.34 -8.95
CA LEU A 59 -9.83 8.47 -9.54
C LEU A 59 -10.49 7.31 -10.29
N THR A 60 -11.50 6.68 -9.71
CA THR A 60 -12.27 5.56 -10.30
C THR A 60 -12.80 5.92 -11.68
N ALA A 61 -13.41 7.11 -11.84
CA ALA A 61 -13.97 7.57 -13.10
C ALA A 61 -12.91 7.64 -14.21
N GLN A 62 -11.69 8.05 -13.89
CA GLN A 62 -10.61 8.10 -14.88
C GLN A 62 -10.02 6.71 -15.15
N LEU A 63 -9.92 5.84 -14.14
CA LEU A 63 -9.44 4.46 -14.30
C LEU A 63 -10.38 3.65 -15.18
N SER A 64 -11.70 3.82 -15.02
CA SER A 64 -12.73 3.09 -15.75
C SER A 64 -12.74 3.35 -17.27
N THR A 65 -12.20 4.50 -17.71
CA THR A 65 -12.12 4.82 -19.15
C THR A 65 -11.10 3.96 -19.92
N THR A 66 -10.22 3.27 -19.22
CA THR A 66 -9.14 2.48 -19.84
C THR A 66 -9.14 1.02 -19.41
N SER A 67 -9.71 0.69 -18.27
CA SER A 67 -9.59 -0.65 -17.64
C SER A 67 -10.83 -1.02 -16.83
N LYS A 68 -10.99 -2.31 -16.59
CA LYS A 68 -11.93 -2.79 -15.59
C LYS A 68 -11.39 -2.49 -14.19
N VAL A 69 -12.26 -1.98 -13.33
CA VAL A 69 -11.93 -1.55 -11.97
C VAL A 69 -12.78 -2.31 -10.98
N VAL A 70 -12.17 -2.90 -9.97
CA VAL A 70 -12.85 -3.36 -8.77
C VAL A 70 -12.58 -2.32 -7.68
N ALA A 71 -13.62 -1.62 -7.26
CA ALA A 71 -13.59 -0.54 -6.28
C ALA A 71 -14.18 -1.00 -4.96
N ILE A 72 -13.39 -1.04 -3.90
CA ILE A 72 -13.81 -1.50 -2.57
C ILE A 72 -13.99 -0.29 -1.65
N GLU A 73 -15.24 -0.05 -1.22
CA GLU A 73 -15.60 1.07 -0.35
C GLU A 73 -16.20 0.58 0.97
N LEU A 74 -15.73 1.15 2.06
CA LEU A 74 -16.24 0.85 3.40
C LEU A 74 -17.47 1.68 3.76
N ASP A 75 -17.53 2.92 3.26
CA ASP A 75 -18.59 3.86 3.58
C ASP A 75 -19.76 3.71 2.60
N ARG A 76 -20.80 3.01 3.03
CA ARG A 76 -22.00 2.81 2.22
C ARG A 76 -22.69 4.11 1.77
N TYR A 77 -22.49 5.20 2.52
CA TYR A 77 -23.11 6.48 2.18
C TYR A 77 -22.46 7.17 0.99
N LEU A 78 -21.21 6.79 0.66
CA LEU A 78 -20.51 7.28 -0.52
C LEU A 78 -20.91 6.56 -1.81
N VAL A 79 -21.45 5.34 -1.73
CA VAL A 79 -21.76 4.52 -2.91
C VAL A 79 -22.72 5.22 -3.89
N PRO A 80 -23.83 5.86 -3.47
CA PRO A 80 -24.71 6.56 -4.41
C PRO A 80 -24.02 7.73 -5.13
N ALA A 81 -23.16 8.47 -4.44
CA ALA A 81 -22.39 9.57 -5.02
C ALA A 81 -21.31 9.05 -6.00
N LEU A 82 -20.64 7.97 -5.65
CA LEU A 82 -19.69 7.26 -6.52
C LEU A 82 -20.38 6.81 -7.82
N GLU A 83 -21.56 6.20 -7.73
CA GLU A 83 -22.33 5.80 -8.91
C GLU A 83 -22.72 6.97 -9.79
N GLU A 84 -23.15 8.11 -9.21
CA GLU A 84 -23.46 9.31 -9.96
C GLU A 84 -22.22 9.83 -10.71
N VAL A 85 -21.06 9.86 -10.05
CA VAL A 85 -19.80 10.28 -10.66
C VAL A 85 -19.41 9.37 -11.82
N LEU A 86 -19.53 8.08 -11.66
CA LEU A 86 -19.22 7.11 -12.72
C LEU A 86 -20.12 7.26 -13.94
N ASN A 87 -21.41 7.50 -13.73
CA ASN A 87 -22.37 7.71 -14.82
C ASN A 87 -22.12 9.00 -15.61
N HIS A 88 -21.56 10.05 -14.98
CA HIS A 88 -21.36 11.34 -15.65
C HIS A 88 -19.92 11.53 -16.16
N PHE A 89 -18.91 10.97 -15.49
CA PHE A 89 -17.51 11.26 -15.73
C PHE A 89 -16.65 10.03 -16.03
N GLY A 90 -17.20 8.82 -15.93
CA GLY A 90 -16.51 7.55 -16.14
C GLY A 90 -17.28 6.62 -17.05
N GLU A 91 -16.86 5.37 -17.04
CA GLU A 91 -17.53 4.24 -17.73
C GLU A 91 -18.05 3.30 -16.64
N ARG A 92 -19.33 3.49 -16.23
CA ARG A 92 -19.94 2.77 -15.08
C ARG A 92 -19.91 1.26 -15.25
N GLU A 93 -20.09 0.75 -16.46
CA GLU A 93 -20.08 -0.67 -16.80
C GLU A 93 -18.71 -1.33 -16.62
N ASN A 94 -17.64 -0.56 -16.56
CA ASN A 94 -16.29 -1.05 -16.30
C ASN A 94 -15.97 -1.15 -14.81
N VAL A 95 -16.89 -0.80 -13.89
CA VAL A 95 -16.62 -0.72 -12.46
C VAL A 95 -17.50 -1.70 -11.67
N GLU A 96 -16.88 -2.63 -10.98
CA GLU A 96 -17.49 -3.44 -9.91
C GLU A 96 -17.30 -2.72 -8.57
N ILE A 97 -18.39 -2.28 -7.94
CA ILE A 97 -18.34 -1.64 -6.61
C ILE A 97 -18.63 -2.71 -5.55
N ILE A 98 -17.73 -2.88 -4.59
CA ILE A 98 -17.87 -3.82 -3.48
C ILE A 98 -17.92 -3.01 -2.17
N HIS A 99 -19.04 -3.11 -1.45
CA HIS A 99 -19.17 -2.52 -0.12
C HIS A 99 -18.59 -3.47 0.93
N GLN A 100 -17.35 -3.26 1.33
CA GLN A 100 -16.64 -4.14 2.27
C GLN A 100 -15.46 -3.41 2.94
N ASP A 101 -15.09 -3.90 4.13
CA ASP A 101 -13.86 -3.50 4.81
C ASP A 101 -12.66 -4.23 4.17
N ALA A 102 -11.79 -3.50 3.47
CA ALA A 102 -10.61 -4.06 2.82
C ALA A 102 -9.64 -4.77 3.79
N MET A 103 -9.67 -4.41 5.07
CA MET A 103 -8.84 -5.05 6.10
C MET A 103 -9.38 -6.43 6.52
N LYS A 104 -10.61 -6.77 6.15
CA LYS A 104 -11.26 -8.05 6.48
C LYS A 104 -11.39 -9.00 5.28
N ILE A 105 -10.90 -8.60 4.12
CA ILE A 105 -10.92 -9.45 2.92
C ILE A 105 -9.86 -10.53 3.05
N ASP A 106 -10.26 -11.78 2.80
CA ASP A 106 -9.31 -12.83 2.45
C ASP A 106 -8.87 -12.66 1.00
N TRP A 107 -7.68 -12.08 0.81
CA TRP A 107 -7.16 -11.76 -0.52
C TRP A 107 -6.87 -12.99 -1.37
N LYS A 108 -6.55 -14.13 -0.77
CA LYS A 108 -6.34 -15.39 -1.50
C LYS A 108 -7.67 -15.89 -2.08
N GLU A 109 -8.72 -15.88 -1.28
CA GLU A 109 -10.07 -16.22 -1.74
C GLU A 109 -10.56 -15.19 -2.76
N PHE A 110 -10.37 -13.90 -2.50
CA PHE A 110 -10.77 -12.82 -3.40
C PHE A 110 -10.20 -12.99 -4.80
N PHE A 111 -8.93 -13.35 -4.94
CA PHE A 111 -8.28 -13.54 -6.23
C PHE A 111 -8.44 -14.95 -6.82
N SER A 112 -8.86 -15.97 -6.05
CA SER A 112 -9.04 -17.34 -6.53
C SER A 112 -10.02 -17.45 -7.73
N HIS A 113 -10.97 -16.53 -7.81
CA HIS A 113 -11.99 -16.46 -8.89
C HIS A 113 -11.75 -15.31 -9.88
N ARG A 114 -10.65 -14.57 -9.76
CA ARG A 114 -10.32 -13.40 -10.58
C ARG A 114 -9.01 -13.63 -11.32
N GLN A 115 -9.09 -13.83 -12.62
CA GLN A 115 -7.91 -14.04 -13.46
C GLN A 115 -7.33 -12.72 -13.97
N GLY A 116 -6.08 -12.76 -14.42
CA GLY A 116 -5.42 -11.65 -15.09
C GLY A 116 -4.31 -10.99 -14.25
N ILE A 117 -3.73 -9.96 -14.84
CA ILE A 117 -2.68 -9.15 -14.20
C ILE A 117 -3.36 -7.95 -13.52
N TRP A 118 -3.10 -7.81 -12.24
CA TRP A 118 -3.70 -6.76 -11.43
C TRP A 118 -2.71 -5.67 -11.08
N LYS A 119 -3.19 -4.44 -11.12
CA LYS A 119 -2.54 -3.28 -10.51
C LYS A 119 -3.44 -2.71 -9.42
N MET A 120 -2.86 -2.27 -8.34
CA MET A 120 -3.59 -1.44 -7.38
C MET A 120 -3.28 0.03 -7.65
N VAL A 121 -4.32 0.84 -7.85
CA VAL A 121 -4.19 2.29 -8.01
C VAL A 121 -5.22 2.95 -7.11
N ALA A 122 -4.79 3.68 -6.08
CA ALA A 122 -5.70 4.22 -5.07
C ALA A 122 -5.18 5.49 -4.39
N ASN A 123 -6.10 6.31 -3.89
CA ASN A 123 -5.83 7.27 -2.84
C ASN A 123 -6.20 6.63 -1.50
N LEU A 124 -5.24 5.99 -0.84
CA LEU A 124 -5.53 5.17 0.34
C LEU A 124 -5.94 5.99 1.56
N PRO A 125 -6.97 5.53 2.31
CA PRO A 125 -7.22 6.06 3.64
C PRO A 125 -5.99 5.93 4.54
N TYR A 126 -5.59 7.03 5.19
CA TYR A 126 -4.29 7.11 5.88
C TYR A 126 -4.14 6.13 7.06
N ASN A 127 -5.24 5.82 7.71
CA ASN A 127 -5.28 4.92 8.88
C ASN A 127 -5.00 3.46 8.55
N ILE A 128 -5.28 3.00 7.32
CA ILE A 128 -5.11 1.59 6.92
C ILE A 128 -3.96 1.37 5.92
N ALA A 129 -3.38 2.43 5.36
CA ALA A 129 -2.42 2.32 4.25
C ALA A 129 -1.25 1.36 4.53
N THR A 130 -0.59 1.50 5.68
CA THR A 130 0.56 0.64 6.02
C THR A 130 0.18 -0.83 6.19
N PRO A 131 -0.78 -1.21 7.06
CA PRO A 131 -1.14 -2.62 7.23
C PRO A 131 -1.75 -3.23 5.98
N LEU A 132 -2.54 -2.47 5.20
CA LEU A 132 -3.13 -2.96 3.96
C LEU A 132 -2.08 -3.28 2.90
N ILE A 133 -1.12 -2.39 2.63
CA ILE A 133 -0.05 -2.62 1.65
C ILE A 133 0.76 -3.87 2.02
N VAL A 134 1.14 -4.01 3.29
CA VAL A 134 1.88 -5.20 3.75
C VAL A 134 1.06 -6.47 3.56
N ASN A 135 -0.23 -6.44 3.93
CA ASN A 135 -1.13 -7.59 3.78
C ASN A 135 -1.29 -7.99 2.29
N LEU A 136 -1.48 -7.02 1.39
CA LEU A 136 -1.57 -7.29 -0.05
C LEU A 136 -0.28 -7.89 -0.62
N LEU A 137 0.87 -7.40 -0.20
CA LEU A 137 2.15 -7.97 -0.63
C LEU A 137 2.34 -9.42 -0.16
N GLU A 138 1.83 -9.75 1.03
CA GLU A 138 1.93 -11.09 1.61
C GLU A 138 0.88 -12.07 1.03
N ASN A 139 -0.33 -11.61 0.70
CA ASN A 139 -1.48 -12.48 0.45
C ASN A 139 -2.15 -12.32 -0.93
N ALA A 140 -1.71 -11.37 -1.76
CA ALA A 140 -2.26 -11.10 -3.09
C ALA A 140 -1.16 -11.05 -4.16
N PRO A 141 -0.55 -12.19 -4.52
CA PRO A 141 0.52 -12.25 -5.53
C PRO A 141 0.06 -11.83 -6.94
N GLU A 142 -1.23 -11.84 -7.21
CA GLU A 142 -1.85 -11.39 -8.46
C GLU A 142 -1.61 -9.90 -8.72
N ILE A 143 -1.46 -9.10 -7.66
CA ILE A 143 -1.14 -7.68 -7.75
C ILE A 143 0.35 -7.51 -8.05
N GLN A 144 0.68 -7.20 -9.31
CA GLN A 144 2.05 -7.05 -9.77
C GLN A 144 2.65 -5.67 -9.45
N SER A 145 1.80 -4.66 -9.31
CA SER A 145 2.25 -3.32 -8.94
C SER A 145 1.20 -2.53 -8.18
N ILE A 146 1.68 -1.64 -7.31
CA ILE A 146 0.85 -0.78 -6.45
C ILE A 146 1.30 0.66 -6.67
N PHE A 147 0.37 1.52 -7.04
CA PHE A 147 0.56 2.97 -7.17
C PHE A 147 -0.45 3.66 -6.28
N VAL A 148 0.00 4.21 -5.18
CA VAL A 148 -0.93 4.75 -4.17
C VAL A 148 -0.51 6.12 -3.67
N MET A 149 -1.48 6.96 -3.37
CA MET A 149 -1.26 8.15 -2.56
C MET A 149 -1.39 7.77 -1.09
N VAL A 150 -0.37 8.12 -0.32
CA VAL A 150 -0.26 7.88 1.12
C VAL A 150 0.32 9.11 1.80
N GLN A 151 0.26 9.20 3.13
CA GLN A 151 1.02 10.23 3.85
C GLN A 151 2.52 10.15 3.48
N LEU A 152 3.18 11.30 3.36
CA LEU A 152 4.60 11.38 2.96
C LEU A 152 5.48 10.49 3.85
N GLU A 153 5.28 10.55 5.17
CA GLU A 153 6.02 9.70 6.12
C GLU A 153 5.84 8.20 5.85
N VAL A 154 4.64 7.78 5.46
CA VAL A 154 4.36 6.38 5.10
C VAL A 154 5.11 6.00 3.83
N GLY A 155 5.06 6.83 2.79
CA GLY A 155 5.81 6.60 1.56
C GLY A 155 7.33 6.52 1.80
N GLU A 156 7.87 7.46 2.57
CA GLU A 156 9.29 7.48 2.96
C GLU A 156 9.68 6.23 3.75
N ARG A 157 8.80 5.74 4.62
CA ARG A 157 9.03 4.53 5.40
C ARG A 157 9.10 3.28 4.52
N PHE A 158 8.23 3.12 3.55
CA PHE A 158 8.27 2.00 2.61
C PHE A 158 9.53 2.03 1.74
N ALA A 159 9.96 3.22 1.29
CA ALA A 159 11.12 3.41 0.41
C ALA A 159 12.45 3.61 1.16
N ALA A 160 12.45 3.53 2.49
CA ALA A 160 13.61 3.81 3.32
C ALA A 160 14.73 2.77 3.12
N SER A 161 15.98 3.26 3.07
CA SER A 161 17.18 2.41 3.06
C SER A 161 17.63 2.06 4.49
N PRO A 162 18.31 0.93 4.69
CA PRO A 162 18.95 0.61 5.97
C PRO A 162 19.77 1.79 6.51
N LYS A 163 19.83 1.91 7.83
CA LYS A 163 20.49 2.99 8.59
C LYS A 163 19.77 4.36 8.51
N SER A 164 18.72 4.51 7.72
CA SER A 164 17.92 5.74 7.73
C SER A 164 16.93 5.77 8.90
N LYS A 165 16.55 6.97 9.33
CA LYS A 165 15.58 7.16 10.43
C LYS A 165 14.21 6.54 10.13
N ALA A 166 13.80 6.55 8.88
CA ALA A 166 12.49 6.05 8.45
C ALA A 166 12.45 4.51 8.31
N TYR A 167 13.60 3.84 8.22
CA TYR A 167 13.68 2.40 8.02
C TYR A 167 13.09 1.60 9.19
N GLY A 168 12.24 0.62 8.89
CA GLY A 168 11.54 -0.17 9.90
C GLY A 168 10.84 -1.39 9.31
N ILE A 169 9.95 -2.01 10.09
CA ILE A 169 9.21 -3.22 9.68
C ILE A 169 8.55 -3.08 8.30
N PRO A 170 7.82 -1.99 7.99
CA PRO A 170 7.22 -1.84 6.67
C PRO A 170 8.24 -1.79 5.54
N SER A 171 9.41 -1.15 5.77
CA SER A 171 10.51 -1.11 4.80
C SER A 171 11.00 -2.53 4.47
N VAL A 172 11.35 -3.30 5.51
CA VAL A 172 11.90 -4.65 5.35
C VAL A 172 10.88 -5.58 4.69
N LYS A 173 9.64 -5.60 5.19
CA LYS A 173 8.58 -6.47 4.67
C LYS A 173 8.24 -6.15 3.22
N ALA A 174 8.06 -4.87 2.87
CA ALA A 174 7.73 -4.50 1.50
C ALA A 174 8.90 -4.76 0.54
N GLN A 175 10.12 -4.41 0.93
CA GLN A 175 11.31 -4.60 0.10
C GLN A 175 11.75 -6.07 -0.02
N TYR A 176 11.24 -6.94 0.81
CA TYR A 176 11.36 -8.38 0.58
C TYR A 176 10.59 -8.80 -0.68
N TRP A 177 9.34 -8.36 -0.82
CA TRP A 177 8.44 -8.71 -1.92
C TRP A 177 8.60 -7.87 -3.18
N ALA A 178 9.05 -6.61 -3.05
CA ALA A 178 8.93 -5.60 -4.10
C ALA A 178 10.07 -4.59 -4.07
N GLU A 179 10.21 -3.85 -5.17
CA GLU A 179 10.94 -2.59 -5.21
C GLU A 179 9.98 -1.44 -4.85
N THR A 180 10.45 -0.52 -4.01
CA THR A 180 9.62 0.57 -3.48
C THR A 180 10.26 1.92 -3.77
N LYS A 181 9.46 2.89 -4.23
CA LYS A 181 9.95 4.23 -4.59
C LYS A 181 8.89 5.30 -4.36
N VAL A 182 9.27 6.40 -3.77
CA VAL A 182 8.46 7.64 -3.75
C VAL A 182 8.67 8.37 -5.07
N LEU A 183 7.60 8.53 -5.87
CA LEU A 183 7.65 9.18 -7.18
C LEU A 183 7.56 10.69 -7.09
N GLY A 184 6.96 11.20 -6.01
CA GLY A 184 6.84 12.63 -5.79
C GLY A 184 5.91 12.97 -4.65
N LYS A 185 6.11 14.17 -4.15
CA LYS A 185 5.31 14.79 -3.08
C LYS A 185 3.99 15.32 -3.64
N VAL A 186 2.94 15.28 -2.83
CA VAL A 186 1.60 15.79 -3.13
C VAL A 186 1.18 16.76 -2.03
N SER A 187 0.84 18.00 -2.43
CA SER A 187 0.44 19.05 -1.51
C SER A 187 -0.89 18.73 -0.83
N PRO A 188 -1.09 19.10 0.44
CA PRO A 188 -2.39 18.98 1.12
C PRO A 188 -3.53 19.71 0.43
N ASN A 189 -3.24 20.80 -0.30
CA ASN A 189 -4.26 21.65 -0.94
C ASN A 189 -5.04 20.97 -2.07
N VAL A 190 -4.58 19.80 -2.54
CA VAL A 190 -5.27 19.02 -3.58
C VAL A 190 -6.37 18.11 -3.01
N PHE A 191 -6.56 18.13 -1.68
CA PHE A 191 -7.53 17.28 -0.98
C PHE A 191 -8.68 18.10 -0.36
N LEU A 192 -9.80 17.44 -0.17
CA LEU A 192 -10.95 17.92 0.61
C LEU A 192 -11.42 16.80 1.56
N PRO A 193 -11.39 17.02 2.89
CA PRO A 193 -10.79 18.17 3.61
C PRO A 193 -9.27 18.22 3.42
N ILE A 194 -8.67 19.37 3.70
CA ILE A 194 -7.22 19.55 3.63
C ILE A 194 -6.55 18.79 4.78
N PRO A 195 -5.70 17.78 4.52
CA PRO A 195 -4.98 17.07 5.57
C PRO A 195 -3.90 17.96 6.21
N LYS A 196 -3.46 17.59 7.43
CA LYS A 196 -2.43 18.34 8.16
C LYS A 196 -1.00 18.08 7.68
N VAL A 197 -0.81 17.07 6.84
CA VAL A 197 0.49 16.58 6.39
C VAL A 197 0.50 16.42 4.89
N ASP A 198 1.69 16.51 4.31
CA ASP A 198 1.89 16.20 2.90
C ASP A 198 1.62 14.72 2.61
N SER A 199 1.27 14.45 1.38
CA SER A 199 1.16 13.10 0.83
C SER A 199 2.28 12.82 -0.17
N ALA A 200 2.38 11.59 -0.60
CA ALA A 200 3.28 11.15 -1.66
C ALA A 200 2.62 10.11 -2.55
N ILE A 201 3.05 10.05 -3.80
CA ILE A 201 2.76 8.91 -4.68
C ILE A 201 3.85 7.87 -4.42
N LEU A 202 3.45 6.73 -3.90
CA LEU A 202 4.29 5.57 -3.65
C LEU A 202 4.08 4.55 -4.77
N GLN A 203 5.18 4.12 -5.37
CA GLN A 203 5.25 3.03 -6.33
C GLN A 203 5.86 1.80 -5.63
N ILE A 204 5.22 0.66 -5.83
CA ILE A 204 5.71 -0.64 -5.37
C ILE A 204 5.57 -1.61 -6.56
N ILE A 205 6.68 -2.17 -7.01
CA ILE A 205 6.73 -3.13 -8.12
C ILE A 205 7.18 -4.47 -7.56
N ARG A 206 6.34 -5.48 -7.70
CA ARG A 206 6.62 -6.82 -7.19
C ARG A 206 7.83 -7.43 -7.89
N LYS A 207 8.71 -8.05 -7.12
CA LYS A 207 9.84 -8.81 -7.67
C LYS A 207 9.33 -10.10 -8.31
N PRO A 208 9.87 -10.50 -9.46
CA PRO A 208 9.51 -11.78 -10.09
C PRO A 208 9.77 -12.98 -9.18
N SER A 209 10.86 -12.92 -8.41
CA SER A 209 11.26 -13.96 -7.46
C SER A 209 11.77 -13.29 -6.18
N PRO A 210 11.00 -13.28 -5.09
CA PRO A 210 11.52 -12.87 -3.80
C PRO A 210 12.60 -13.87 -3.34
N PRO A 211 13.53 -13.46 -2.46
CA PRO A 211 14.53 -14.38 -1.91
C PRO A 211 13.87 -15.59 -1.22
N GLU A 212 14.43 -16.76 -1.39
CA GLU A 212 13.91 -17.96 -0.75
C GLU A 212 14.19 -17.93 0.76
N VAL A 213 13.12 -18.01 1.56
CA VAL A 213 13.18 -18.01 3.01
C VAL A 213 11.86 -18.51 3.60
N ASN A 214 11.90 -19.11 4.76
CA ASN A 214 10.68 -19.33 5.55
C ASN A 214 10.12 -17.97 6.01
N TYR A 215 9.11 -17.48 5.30
CA TYR A 215 8.58 -16.13 5.52
C TYR A 215 7.98 -15.94 6.92
N THR A 216 7.44 -16.99 7.53
CA THR A 216 6.91 -16.94 8.92
C THR A 216 8.04 -16.64 9.90
N ASN A 217 9.16 -17.34 9.77
CA ASN A 217 10.36 -17.09 10.60
C ASN A 217 10.95 -15.71 10.32
N PHE A 218 11.07 -15.31 9.04
CA PHE A 218 11.52 -13.99 8.62
C PHE A 218 10.69 -12.86 9.25
N SER A 219 9.38 -12.93 9.11
CA SER A 219 8.46 -11.96 9.69
C SER A 219 8.56 -11.89 11.22
N ARG A 220 8.64 -13.04 11.88
CA ARG A 220 8.79 -13.14 13.34
C ARG A 220 10.09 -12.51 13.84
N LEU A 221 11.22 -12.78 13.16
CA LEU A 221 12.51 -12.21 13.54
C LEU A 221 12.51 -10.69 13.44
N ILE A 222 12.01 -10.15 12.34
CA ILE A 222 11.93 -8.70 12.11
C ILE A 222 11.03 -8.06 13.18
N GLN A 223 9.83 -8.61 13.42
CA GLN A 223 8.91 -8.06 14.41
C GLN A 223 9.55 -8.04 15.81
N THR A 224 10.18 -9.13 16.22
CA THR A 224 10.84 -9.22 17.53
C THR A 224 12.00 -8.25 17.66
N ALA A 225 12.84 -8.15 16.63
CA ALA A 225 13.99 -7.25 16.66
C ALA A 225 13.58 -5.77 16.75
N PHE A 226 12.59 -5.35 15.95
CA PHE A 226 12.13 -3.97 15.90
C PHE A 226 11.30 -3.52 17.11
N GLN A 227 10.79 -4.44 17.95
CA GLN A 227 10.24 -4.09 19.29
C GLN A 227 11.27 -3.36 20.14
N HIS A 228 12.54 -3.63 19.90
CA HIS A 228 13.66 -3.02 20.60
C HIS A 228 14.64 -2.34 19.62
N ARG A 229 14.13 -1.51 18.72
CA ARG A 229 14.86 -0.86 17.62
C ARG A 229 16.24 -0.31 18.00
N ARG A 230 16.39 0.24 19.21
CA ARG A 230 17.64 0.86 19.69
C ARG A 230 18.63 -0.13 20.33
N LYS A 231 18.25 -1.39 20.55
CA LYS A 231 19.11 -2.42 21.14
C LYS A 231 19.85 -3.20 20.05
N MET A 232 21.03 -3.74 20.43
CA MET A 232 21.74 -4.70 19.59
C MET A 232 20.88 -5.93 19.30
N ILE A 233 20.93 -6.45 18.06
CA ILE A 233 20.08 -7.56 17.61
C ILE A 233 20.28 -8.82 18.45
N ARG A 234 21.51 -9.11 18.93
CA ARG A 234 21.77 -10.23 19.84
C ARG A 234 20.92 -10.18 21.11
N LYS A 235 20.61 -8.97 21.61
CA LYS A 235 19.78 -8.81 22.83
C LYS A 235 18.29 -8.94 22.52
N SER A 236 17.88 -8.53 21.33
CA SER A 236 16.48 -8.60 20.92
C SER A 236 16.06 -10.00 20.47
N LEU A 237 17.01 -10.79 19.94
CA LEU A 237 16.76 -12.09 19.34
C LEU A 237 17.29 -13.28 20.19
N THR A 238 17.71 -13.05 21.44
CA THR A 238 18.31 -14.06 22.33
C THR A 238 17.51 -15.34 22.44
N THR A 239 16.18 -15.24 22.43
CA THR A 239 15.26 -16.40 22.56
C THR A 239 14.96 -17.09 21.24
N LEU A 240 15.32 -16.47 20.11
CA LEU A 240 14.98 -16.96 18.77
C LEU A 240 16.19 -17.45 17.98
N ILE A 241 17.37 -16.88 18.24
CA ILE A 241 18.60 -17.15 17.48
C ILE A 241 19.79 -17.39 18.42
N PRO A 242 20.45 -18.55 18.34
CA PRO A 242 21.74 -18.81 18.98
C PRO A 242 22.82 -17.86 18.47
N MET A 243 23.83 -17.58 19.29
CA MET A 243 24.96 -16.70 18.91
C MET A 243 25.72 -17.19 17.68
N SER A 244 25.86 -18.51 17.51
CA SER A 244 26.50 -19.14 16.35
C SER A 244 25.87 -18.73 15.01
N ASN A 245 24.54 -18.53 14.99
CA ASN A 245 23.81 -18.15 13.77
C ASN A 245 24.22 -16.78 13.24
N PHE A 246 24.61 -15.86 14.11
CA PHE A 246 25.13 -14.55 13.66
C PHE A 246 26.47 -14.70 12.93
N THR A 247 27.33 -15.61 13.39
CA THR A 247 28.59 -15.91 12.72
C THR A 247 28.37 -16.60 11.38
N ILE A 248 27.45 -17.58 11.33
CA ILE A 248 27.08 -18.29 10.08
C ILE A 248 26.49 -17.30 9.05
N ALA A 249 25.65 -16.38 9.48
CA ALA A 249 25.05 -15.37 8.62
C ALA A 249 26.04 -14.24 8.23
N GLU A 250 27.22 -14.17 8.82
CA GLU A 250 28.19 -13.08 8.66
C GLU A 250 27.62 -11.71 9.10
N ILE A 251 26.81 -11.70 10.15
CA ILE A 251 26.17 -10.50 10.67
C ILE A 251 26.73 -10.19 12.06
N SER A 252 27.12 -8.92 12.27
CA SER A 252 27.56 -8.47 13.58
C SER A 252 26.42 -8.56 14.60
N PRO A 253 26.57 -9.33 15.69
CA PRO A 253 25.55 -9.41 16.74
C PRO A 253 25.36 -8.10 17.51
N GLN A 254 26.25 -7.13 17.29
CA GLN A 254 26.19 -5.78 17.87
C GLN A 254 25.38 -4.81 17.02
N SER A 255 25.09 -5.14 15.74
CA SER A 255 24.24 -4.33 14.87
C SER A 255 22.85 -4.08 15.47
N ARG A 256 22.22 -2.98 15.08
CA ARG A 256 20.84 -2.70 15.42
C ARG A 256 19.91 -3.17 14.31
N PRO A 257 18.61 -3.44 14.58
CA PRO A 257 17.66 -3.89 13.56
C PRO A 257 17.61 -3.00 12.33
N GLU A 258 17.72 -1.69 12.52
CA GLU A 258 17.67 -0.69 11.44
C GLU A 258 18.90 -0.67 10.54
N GLU A 259 19.98 -1.34 10.92
CA GLU A 259 21.21 -1.41 10.14
C GLU A 259 21.22 -2.57 9.15
N LEU A 260 20.35 -3.58 9.35
CA LEU A 260 20.30 -4.77 8.52
C LEU A 260 19.48 -4.53 7.25
N SER A 261 20.07 -4.88 6.12
CA SER A 261 19.37 -4.95 4.83
C SER A 261 18.38 -6.12 4.79
N VAL A 262 17.49 -6.13 3.79
CA VAL A 262 16.63 -7.31 3.54
C VAL A 262 17.45 -8.57 3.32
N ALA A 263 18.57 -8.48 2.60
CA ALA A 263 19.47 -9.60 2.36
C ALA A 263 20.06 -10.15 3.67
N ASP A 264 20.44 -9.27 4.60
CA ASP A 264 20.95 -9.68 5.91
C ASP A 264 19.87 -10.40 6.72
N TRP A 265 18.63 -9.89 6.71
CA TRP A 265 17.50 -10.54 7.37
C TRP A 265 17.21 -11.93 6.78
N VAL A 266 17.30 -12.09 5.45
CA VAL A 266 17.14 -13.39 4.77
C VAL A 266 18.24 -14.35 5.19
N LYS A 267 19.53 -13.92 5.12
CA LYS A 267 20.67 -14.75 5.58
C LYS A 267 20.48 -15.22 7.01
N LEU A 268 20.14 -14.30 7.92
CA LEU A 268 19.94 -14.62 9.33
C LEU A 268 18.79 -15.62 9.54
N THR A 269 17.69 -15.46 8.79
CA THR A 269 16.53 -16.36 8.87
C THR A 269 16.89 -17.77 8.40
N ASN A 270 17.63 -17.90 7.29
CA ASN A 270 18.00 -19.20 6.73
C ASN A 270 18.89 -20.02 7.65
N THR A 271 19.65 -19.39 8.57
CA THR A 271 20.42 -20.12 9.57
C THR A 271 19.57 -20.90 10.56
N LEU A 272 18.27 -20.57 10.71
CA LEU A 272 17.35 -21.34 11.56
C LEU A 272 16.96 -22.70 10.99
N GLU A 273 17.07 -22.88 9.66
CA GLU A 273 16.76 -24.12 8.97
C GLU A 273 17.96 -25.06 8.89
N MET A 274 19.19 -24.52 8.95
CA MET A 274 20.43 -25.29 8.99
C MET A 274 20.69 -25.98 10.33
N ALA A 275 19.97 -25.59 11.38
CA ALA A 275 20.13 -26.08 12.74
C ALA A 275 19.18 -27.25 13.08
N LYS A 276 18.45 -27.78 12.11
CA LYS A 276 17.64 -29.00 12.18
C LYS A 276 18.35 -30.15 11.49
#